data_1b811483aa95ab7c4f693f6654ac0cbc
#
_entry.id   1b811483aa95ab7c4f693f6654ac0cbc
#
_cell.length_a   1.000
_cell.length_b   1.000
_cell.length_c   1.000
_cell.angle_alpha   90.00
_cell.angle_beta   90.00
_cell.angle_gamma   90.00
#
_symmetry.space_group_name_H-M   'P 1'
#
loop_
_entity.id
_entity.type
_entity.pdbx_description
1 polymer ?
#
loop_
_entity_poly.entity_id
_entity_poly.type
_entity_poly.pdbx_seq_one_letter_code
_entity_poly.pdbx_strand_id
1 'polypeptide(L)'
;ADIRELEGGLSGSDIYTDGHLVHKTAPNAHEVARWYKETGSAVMTPEIHRVVGDTITMDYIDHDEEFFKHSPYKALAMIQEALDEFAEIPRSKKFLTFDDYIARIVGHVQLADVPAFNDIVERLATIELEYGYCHGDFGVKNMLFTEHNMHLIDPIPNVFGCRELDMAKFIASLVINSYSVELQDLSINTLLAYNPSIDKTQLLTLTAAEIIRVYKYHPDKDFIIQCVNDVMSEIM
;
A
#
# COMPACT_ATOMS: atom_id res chain seq x y z
N ALA A 1 -20.10 1.35 25.67
CA ALA A 1 -19.58 0.64 24.50
C ALA A 1 -18.30 -0.07 24.88
N ASP A 2 -18.16 -1.31 24.48
CA ASP A 2 -16.97 -2.09 24.77
C ASP A 2 -15.80 -1.58 23.92
N ILE A 3 -14.74 -1.12 24.58
CA ILE A 3 -13.50 -0.72 23.93
C ILE A 3 -12.70 -1.97 23.63
N ARG A 4 -12.29 -2.15 22.37
CA ARG A 4 -11.44 -3.25 21.95
C ARG A 4 -10.20 -2.75 21.23
N GLU A 5 -9.08 -3.43 21.43
CA GLU A 5 -7.89 -3.23 20.65
C GLU A 5 -8.09 -3.81 19.25
N LEU A 6 -7.69 -3.04 18.21
CA LEU A 6 -7.64 -3.51 16.85
C LEU A 6 -6.25 -4.01 16.53
N GLU A 7 -6.17 -4.99 15.61
CA GLU A 7 -4.91 -5.47 15.10
C GLU A 7 -4.17 -4.33 14.39
N GLY A 8 -3.06 -3.88 14.98
CA GLY A 8 -2.18 -2.89 14.39
C GLY A 8 -1.36 -3.50 13.27
N GLY A 9 -0.92 -2.66 12.31
CA GLY A 9 0.08 -3.07 11.33
C GLY A 9 1.44 -3.33 11.98
N LEU A 10 2.42 -3.72 11.17
CA LEU A 10 3.80 -4.02 11.62
C LEU A 10 4.54 -2.83 12.23
N SER A 11 3.97 -1.62 12.16
CA SER A 11 4.53 -0.39 12.71
C SER A 11 4.39 -0.24 14.24
N GLY A 12 3.63 -1.13 14.90
CA GLY A 12 3.45 -1.07 16.36
C GLY A 12 2.56 0.07 16.86
N SER A 13 1.74 0.68 16.02
CA SER A 13 0.78 1.70 16.44
C SER A 13 -0.32 1.11 17.32
N ASP A 14 -0.67 1.80 18.41
CA ASP A 14 -1.81 1.42 19.25
C ASP A 14 -3.13 1.88 18.59
N ILE A 15 -4.06 0.94 18.40
CA ILE A 15 -5.34 1.19 17.75
C ILE A 15 -6.46 0.61 18.59
N TYR A 16 -7.44 1.44 18.95
CA TYR A 16 -8.62 1.04 19.72
C TYR A 16 -9.90 1.50 19.04
N THR A 17 -10.97 0.75 19.21
CA THR A 17 -12.31 1.14 18.76
C THR A 17 -13.36 0.85 19.82
N ASP A 18 -14.39 1.70 19.86
CA ASP A 18 -15.65 1.45 20.61
C ASP A 18 -16.80 0.98 19.69
N GLY A 19 -16.50 0.70 18.42
CA GLY A 19 -17.47 0.32 17.40
C GLY A 19 -18.05 1.50 16.61
N HIS A 20 -17.79 2.75 17.04
CA HIS A 20 -18.22 3.99 16.37
C HIS A 20 -17.02 4.84 15.92
N LEU A 21 -16.01 4.89 16.78
CA LEU A 21 -14.78 5.65 16.54
C LEU A 21 -13.56 4.74 16.64
N VAL A 22 -12.53 5.12 15.91
CA VAL A 22 -11.19 4.53 16.00
C VAL A 22 -10.25 5.58 16.58
N HIS A 23 -9.45 5.17 17.55
CA HIS A 23 -8.38 5.99 18.13
C HIS A 23 -7.04 5.34 17.78
N LYS A 24 -6.21 6.06 17.03
CA LYS A 24 -4.90 5.58 16.59
C LYS A 24 -3.82 6.53 17.09
N THR A 25 -2.84 5.97 17.80
CA THR A 25 -1.67 6.70 18.28
C THR A 25 -0.47 6.43 17.37
N ALA A 26 0.12 7.47 16.81
CA ALA A 26 1.28 7.39 15.93
C ALA A 26 2.12 8.68 16.01
N PRO A 27 3.46 8.59 15.92
CA PRO A 27 4.34 9.78 16.03
C PRO A 27 4.08 10.85 14.96
N ASN A 28 3.58 10.46 13.79
CA ASN A 28 3.29 11.33 12.66
C ASN A 28 1.79 11.64 12.50
N ALA A 29 1.04 11.62 13.60
CA ALA A 29 -0.42 11.77 13.58
C ALA A 29 -0.91 13.02 12.82
N HIS A 30 -0.24 14.17 12.99
CA HIS A 30 -0.64 15.40 12.30
C HIS A 30 -0.44 15.36 10.80
N GLU A 31 0.62 14.73 10.33
CA GLU A 31 0.91 14.54 8.91
C GLU A 31 -0.08 13.56 8.27
N VAL A 32 -0.38 12.48 8.97
CA VAL A 32 -1.39 11.49 8.56
C VAL A 32 -2.77 12.15 8.50
N ALA A 33 -3.16 12.92 9.53
CA ALA A 33 -4.45 13.63 9.53
C ALA A 33 -4.56 14.63 8.37
N ARG A 34 -3.46 15.30 8.02
CA ARG A 34 -3.42 16.19 6.84
C ARG A 34 -3.69 15.43 5.56
N TRP A 35 -3.06 14.26 5.40
CA TRP A 35 -3.31 13.39 4.25
C TRP A 35 -4.80 13.04 4.12
N TYR A 36 -5.45 12.63 5.22
CA TYR A 36 -6.88 12.34 5.22
C TYR A 36 -7.72 13.55 4.78
N LYS A 37 -7.38 14.74 5.23
CA LYS A 37 -8.09 15.97 4.84
C LYS A 37 -7.92 16.29 3.36
N GLU A 38 -6.70 16.17 2.83
CA GLU A 38 -6.40 16.44 1.42
C GLU A 38 -7.07 15.40 0.51
N THR A 39 -7.06 14.15 0.93
CA THR A 39 -7.56 13.01 0.15
C THR A 39 -9.08 12.87 0.22
N GLY A 40 -9.67 13.14 1.37
CA GLY A 40 -11.09 12.88 1.66
C GLY A 40 -12.09 13.61 0.78
N SER A 41 -11.67 14.64 0.05
CA SER A 41 -12.50 15.31 -0.95
C SER A 41 -12.56 14.57 -2.29
N ALA A 42 -11.61 13.68 -2.57
CA ALA A 42 -11.48 12.97 -3.84
C ALA A 42 -11.68 11.46 -3.67
N VAL A 43 -11.14 10.87 -2.61
CA VAL A 43 -11.22 9.44 -2.33
C VAL A 43 -11.86 9.24 -0.96
N MET A 44 -12.68 8.21 -0.81
CA MET A 44 -13.33 7.93 0.48
C MET A 44 -12.31 7.49 1.52
N THR A 45 -12.35 8.19 2.64
CA THR A 45 -11.56 7.91 3.84
C THR A 45 -12.47 8.06 5.05
N PRO A 46 -12.13 7.44 6.21
CA PRO A 46 -12.84 7.76 7.44
C PRO A 46 -12.77 9.25 7.76
N GLU A 47 -13.83 9.82 8.28
CA GLU A 47 -13.83 11.21 8.75
C GLU A 47 -12.93 11.34 9.98
N ILE A 48 -12.03 12.32 9.95
CA ILE A 48 -11.19 12.67 11.10
C ILE A 48 -11.95 13.67 11.98
N HIS A 49 -12.22 13.29 13.22
CA HIS A 49 -12.93 14.12 14.18
C HIS A 49 -11.99 15.04 14.94
N ARG A 50 -10.81 14.53 15.33
CA ARG A 50 -9.82 15.31 16.07
C ARG A 50 -8.45 14.67 16.04
N VAL A 51 -7.44 15.50 16.29
CA VAL A 51 -6.06 15.07 16.56
C VAL A 51 -5.64 15.73 17.87
N VAL A 52 -5.28 14.93 18.86
CA VAL A 52 -4.80 15.41 20.16
C VAL A 52 -3.46 14.73 20.46
N GLY A 53 -2.39 15.53 20.50
CA GLY A 53 -1.04 14.97 20.60
C GLY A 53 -0.75 14.06 19.42
N ASP A 54 -0.42 12.81 19.72
CA ASP A 54 -0.14 11.76 18.72
C ASP A 54 -1.35 10.85 18.43
N THR A 55 -2.55 11.21 18.91
CA THR A 55 -3.75 10.38 18.73
C THR A 55 -4.72 11.00 17.75
N ILE A 56 -5.05 10.24 16.72
CA ILE A 56 -6.09 10.56 15.73
C ILE A 56 -7.38 9.83 16.14
N THR A 57 -8.49 10.55 16.16
CA THR A 57 -9.83 9.98 16.33
C THR A 57 -10.59 10.11 15.02
N MET A 58 -11.05 8.98 14.48
CA MET A 58 -11.74 8.90 13.20
C MET A 58 -12.93 7.95 13.27
N ASP A 59 -13.79 8.00 12.25
CA ASP A 59 -14.90 7.06 12.13
C ASP A 59 -14.41 5.61 12.05
N TYR A 60 -15.14 4.71 12.71
CA TYR A 60 -15.02 3.28 12.48
C TYR A 60 -15.84 2.90 11.24
N ILE A 61 -15.21 2.21 10.30
CA ILE A 61 -15.88 1.71 9.10
C ILE A 61 -16.15 0.22 9.29
N ASP A 62 -17.42 -0.14 9.39
CA ASP A 62 -17.83 -1.55 9.36
C ASP A 62 -17.67 -2.07 7.93
N HIS A 63 -16.75 -2.99 7.73
CA HIS A 63 -16.31 -3.44 6.42
C HIS A 63 -16.32 -4.96 6.31
N ASP A 64 -16.37 -5.45 5.08
CA ASP A 64 -16.32 -6.87 4.73
C ASP A 64 -14.88 -7.26 4.37
N GLU A 65 -14.22 -7.99 5.25
CA GLU A 65 -12.84 -8.46 5.04
C GLU A 65 -12.71 -9.46 3.89
N GLU A 66 -13.80 -10.11 3.50
CA GLU A 66 -13.84 -11.09 2.41
C GLU A 66 -14.29 -10.49 1.07
N PHE A 67 -14.58 -9.18 1.03
CA PHE A 67 -15.13 -8.52 -0.15
C PHE A 67 -14.27 -8.71 -1.39
N PHE A 68 -12.96 -8.53 -1.27
CA PHE A 68 -12.04 -8.68 -2.38
C PHE A 68 -12.06 -10.09 -2.97
N LYS A 69 -12.13 -11.12 -2.11
CA LYS A 69 -12.20 -12.51 -2.54
C LYS A 69 -13.52 -12.86 -3.24
N HIS A 70 -14.62 -12.28 -2.78
CA HIS A 70 -15.94 -12.57 -3.32
C HIS A 70 -16.33 -11.72 -4.51
N SER A 71 -15.82 -10.49 -4.58
CA SER A 71 -16.17 -9.51 -5.62
C SER A 71 -14.92 -8.81 -6.18
N PRO A 72 -13.96 -9.56 -6.73
CA PRO A 72 -12.67 -8.99 -7.11
C PRO A 72 -12.77 -7.96 -8.24
N TYR A 73 -13.63 -8.15 -9.20
CA TYR A 73 -13.81 -7.17 -10.29
C TYR A 73 -14.35 -5.83 -9.78
N LYS A 74 -15.33 -5.89 -8.89
CA LYS A 74 -15.90 -4.69 -8.27
C LYS A 74 -14.85 -3.97 -7.40
N ALA A 75 -14.08 -4.72 -6.62
CA ALA A 75 -13.00 -4.19 -5.82
C ALA A 75 -11.90 -3.54 -6.68
N LEU A 76 -11.47 -4.19 -7.76
CA LEU A 76 -10.46 -3.66 -8.67
C LEU A 76 -10.93 -2.39 -9.39
N ALA A 77 -12.22 -2.28 -9.72
CA ALA A 77 -12.78 -1.05 -10.27
C ALA A 77 -12.70 0.11 -9.25
N MET A 78 -13.01 -0.14 -7.98
CA MET A 78 -12.88 0.85 -6.91
C MET A 78 -11.42 1.26 -6.68
N ILE A 79 -10.50 0.30 -6.74
CA ILE A 79 -9.05 0.55 -6.62
C ILE A 79 -8.57 1.46 -7.75
N GLN A 80 -8.97 1.16 -8.98
CA GLN A 80 -8.62 1.99 -10.14
C GLN A 80 -9.19 3.40 -10.03
N GLU A 81 -10.42 3.53 -9.58
CA GLU A 81 -11.05 4.84 -9.34
C GLU A 81 -10.22 5.66 -8.34
N ALA A 82 -9.75 5.05 -7.25
CA ALA A 82 -8.90 5.72 -6.27
C ALA A 82 -7.57 6.18 -6.90
N LEU A 83 -6.93 5.34 -7.71
CA LEU A 83 -5.70 5.72 -8.41
C LEU A 83 -5.91 6.89 -9.37
N ASP A 84 -7.04 6.91 -10.07
CA ASP A 84 -7.38 8.00 -10.98
C ASP A 84 -7.67 9.30 -10.23
N GLU A 85 -8.36 9.24 -9.11
CA GLU A 85 -8.62 10.39 -8.24
C GLU A 85 -7.31 10.95 -7.64
N PHE A 86 -6.38 10.10 -7.26
CA PHE A 86 -5.05 10.54 -6.80
C PHE A 86 -4.31 11.35 -7.86
N ALA A 87 -4.43 10.96 -9.13
CA ALA A 87 -3.81 11.67 -10.24
C ALA A 87 -4.29 13.12 -10.38
N GLU A 88 -5.51 13.42 -9.92
CA GLU A 88 -6.10 14.77 -9.97
C GLU A 88 -5.71 15.63 -8.75
N ILE A 89 -5.07 15.06 -7.72
CA ILE A 89 -4.68 15.80 -6.52
C ILE A 89 -3.27 16.37 -6.73
N PRO A 90 -3.11 17.72 -6.73
CA PRO A 90 -1.78 18.32 -6.82
C PRO A 90 -0.97 18.01 -5.56
N ARG A 91 0.29 17.63 -5.74
CA ARG A 91 1.20 17.48 -4.62
C ARG A 91 2.23 18.61 -4.64
N SER A 92 2.13 19.49 -3.65
CA SER A 92 2.92 20.74 -3.58
C SER A 92 4.36 20.55 -3.11
N LYS A 93 4.69 19.40 -2.50
CA LYS A 93 6.01 19.11 -1.95
C LYS A 93 6.50 17.73 -2.37
N LYS A 94 7.72 17.71 -2.89
CA LYS A 94 8.48 16.49 -3.12
C LYS A 94 9.43 16.29 -1.94
N PHE A 95 9.22 15.24 -1.15
CA PHE A 95 10.03 14.97 0.03
C PHE A 95 11.23 14.07 -0.28
N LEU A 96 11.02 13.03 -1.08
CA LEU A 96 12.04 12.05 -1.44
C LEU A 96 12.11 11.88 -2.95
N THR A 97 13.28 11.48 -3.46
CA THR A 97 13.50 11.12 -4.87
C THR A 97 13.32 9.62 -5.07
N PHE A 98 13.28 9.19 -6.33
CA PHE A 98 13.29 7.76 -6.63
C PHE A 98 14.60 7.09 -6.20
N ASP A 99 15.74 7.81 -6.28
CA ASP A 99 17.03 7.32 -5.77
C ASP A 99 16.97 7.10 -4.25
N ASP A 100 16.29 7.96 -3.50
CA ASP A 100 16.04 7.75 -2.07
C ASP A 100 15.21 6.49 -1.82
N TYR A 101 14.22 6.23 -2.67
CA TYR A 101 13.43 5.00 -2.62
C TYR A 101 14.31 3.76 -2.83
N ILE A 102 15.16 3.76 -3.84
CA ILE A 102 16.09 2.65 -4.11
C ILE A 102 17.03 2.44 -2.92
N ALA A 103 17.60 3.52 -2.38
CA ALA A 103 18.49 3.45 -1.22
C ALA A 103 17.77 2.85 0.00
N ARG A 104 16.50 3.16 0.18
CA ARG A 104 15.68 2.59 1.25
C ARG A 104 15.46 1.08 1.05
N ILE A 105 15.18 0.62 -0.17
CA ILE A 105 15.06 -0.81 -0.48
C ILE A 105 16.37 -1.54 -0.14
N VAL A 106 17.51 -0.99 -0.54
CA VAL A 106 18.84 -1.54 -0.21
C VAL A 106 19.04 -1.64 1.29
N GLY A 107 18.59 -0.64 2.06
CA GLY A 107 18.72 -0.62 3.52
C GLY A 107 17.82 -1.61 4.27
N HIS A 108 16.83 -2.22 3.60
CA HIS A 108 15.88 -3.14 4.24
C HIS A 108 16.36 -4.59 4.28
N VAL A 109 17.40 -4.95 3.54
CA VAL A 109 17.89 -6.33 3.43
C VAL A 109 19.41 -6.34 3.34
N GLN A 110 20.04 -7.37 3.92
CA GLN A 110 21.45 -7.64 3.66
C GLN A 110 21.56 -8.37 2.31
N LEU A 111 22.56 -8.00 1.51
CA LEU A 111 22.75 -8.48 0.13
C LEU A 111 22.73 -10.00 -0.02
N ALA A 112 23.13 -10.73 1.03
CA ALA A 112 23.20 -12.20 1.01
C ALA A 112 21.84 -12.88 1.22
N ASP A 113 20.82 -12.15 1.67
CA ASP A 113 19.57 -12.75 2.14
C ASP A 113 18.57 -13.01 1.01
N VAL A 114 18.62 -12.22 -0.08
CA VAL A 114 17.69 -12.34 -1.21
C VAL A 114 18.48 -12.59 -2.49
N PRO A 115 18.45 -13.82 -3.06
CA PRO A 115 19.24 -14.16 -4.25
C PRO A 115 19.01 -13.27 -5.47
N ALA A 116 17.76 -12.82 -5.67
CA ALA A 116 17.39 -11.93 -6.78
C ALA A 116 17.68 -10.45 -6.53
N PHE A 117 18.26 -10.08 -5.38
CA PHE A 117 18.38 -8.71 -4.94
C PHE A 117 19.15 -7.82 -5.92
N ASN A 118 20.30 -8.29 -6.41
CA ASN A 118 21.12 -7.53 -7.35
C ASN A 118 20.37 -7.28 -8.67
N ASP A 119 19.67 -8.28 -9.18
CA ASP A 119 18.85 -8.13 -10.40
C ASP A 119 17.73 -7.10 -10.20
N ILE A 120 17.07 -7.13 -9.05
CA ILE A 120 16.05 -6.15 -8.70
C ILE A 120 16.63 -4.73 -8.69
N VAL A 121 17.76 -4.52 -8.02
CA VAL A 121 18.43 -3.21 -7.92
C VAL A 121 18.86 -2.70 -9.30
N GLU A 122 19.46 -3.55 -10.12
CA GLU A 122 19.85 -3.21 -11.50
C GLU A 122 18.64 -2.80 -12.34
N ARG A 123 17.52 -3.52 -12.24
CA ARG A 123 16.27 -3.17 -12.93
C ARG A 123 15.69 -1.87 -12.43
N LEU A 124 15.65 -1.65 -11.10
CA LEU A 124 15.16 -0.40 -10.50
C LEU A 124 15.95 0.81 -11.00
N ALA A 125 17.26 0.67 -11.16
CA ALA A 125 18.13 1.77 -11.63
C ALA A 125 17.81 2.23 -13.05
N THR A 126 17.13 1.41 -13.86
CA THR A 126 16.70 1.75 -15.23
C THR A 126 15.28 2.30 -15.31
N ILE A 127 14.52 2.27 -14.23
CA ILE A 127 13.13 2.73 -14.18
C ILE A 127 13.11 4.24 -13.90
N GLU A 128 12.35 4.98 -14.68
CA GLU A 128 12.06 6.38 -14.44
C GLU A 128 10.60 6.52 -13.97
N LEU A 129 10.42 7.12 -12.80
CA LEU A 129 9.09 7.35 -12.23
C LEU A 129 8.89 8.84 -11.94
N GLU A 130 7.72 9.35 -12.31
CA GLU A 130 7.31 10.69 -11.95
C GLU A 130 6.65 10.70 -10.58
N TYR A 131 7.07 11.65 -9.76
CA TYR A 131 6.48 11.90 -8.46
C TYR A 131 5.02 12.33 -8.57
N GLY A 132 4.17 11.73 -7.77
CA GLY A 132 2.74 12.04 -7.76
C GLY A 132 2.12 11.86 -6.36
N TYR A 133 0.87 12.27 -6.25
CA TYR A 133 0.09 11.99 -5.05
C TYR A 133 -0.13 10.48 -4.92
N CYS A 134 0.02 9.95 -3.73
CA CYS A 134 -0.09 8.52 -3.48
C CYS A 134 -0.55 8.22 -2.05
N HIS A 135 -0.92 6.99 -1.80
CA HIS A 135 -1.20 6.48 -0.46
C HIS A 135 0.09 6.14 0.30
N GLY A 136 1.05 5.52 -0.38
CA GLY A 136 2.34 5.13 0.20
C GLY A 136 2.38 3.74 0.84
N ASP A 137 1.22 3.19 1.21
CA ASP A 137 1.07 1.83 1.75
C ASP A 137 -0.24 1.20 1.24
N PHE A 138 -0.41 1.23 -0.08
CA PHE A 138 -1.64 0.89 -0.80
C PHE A 138 -1.88 -0.62 -0.86
N GLY A 139 -1.90 -1.27 0.32
CA GLY A 139 -2.13 -2.69 0.46
C GLY A 139 -3.60 -3.02 0.72
N VAL A 140 -3.98 -4.27 0.45
CA VAL A 140 -5.35 -4.74 0.59
C VAL A 140 -5.90 -4.58 2.02
N LYS A 141 -5.04 -4.68 3.05
CA LYS A 141 -5.43 -4.49 4.45
C LYS A 141 -5.77 -3.05 4.82
N ASN A 142 -5.35 -2.09 4.01
CA ASN A 142 -5.65 -0.68 4.18
C ASN A 142 -6.85 -0.23 3.33
N MET A 143 -7.56 -1.19 2.76
CA MET A 143 -8.76 -0.98 1.95
C MET A 143 -9.97 -1.57 2.67
N LEU A 144 -10.81 -0.70 3.20
CA LEU A 144 -12.02 -1.11 3.91
C LEU A 144 -13.20 -1.11 2.93
N PHE A 145 -13.55 -2.28 2.45
CA PHE A 145 -14.64 -2.45 1.48
C PHE A 145 -15.98 -2.58 2.17
N THR A 146 -16.94 -1.80 1.70
CA THR A 146 -18.36 -2.00 1.94
C THR A 146 -19.01 -2.45 0.64
N GLU A 147 -20.33 -2.69 0.64
CA GLU A 147 -21.03 -3.15 -0.56
C GLU A 147 -20.82 -2.24 -1.78
N HIS A 148 -20.71 -0.91 -1.55
CA HIS A 148 -20.66 0.08 -2.62
C HIS A 148 -19.39 0.94 -2.62
N ASN A 149 -18.59 0.88 -1.58
CA ASN A 149 -17.48 1.81 -1.39
C ASN A 149 -16.21 1.12 -0.91
N MET A 150 -15.09 1.78 -1.17
CA MET A 150 -13.79 1.45 -0.57
C MET A 150 -13.31 2.67 0.20
N HIS A 151 -13.01 2.50 1.49
CA HIS A 151 -12.41 3.53 2.33
C HIS A 151 -10.93 3.20 2.52
N LEU A 152 -10.07 4.18 2.28
CA LEU A 152 -8.62 4.02 2.48
C LEU A 152 -8.21 4.48 3.86
N ILE A 153 -7.33 3.70 4.50
CA ILE A 153 -6.75 4.00 5.81
C ILE A 153 -5.22 3.82 5.80
N ASP A 154 -4.57 4.31 6.83
CA ASP A 154 -3.15 4.11 7.12
C ASP A 154 -2.17 4.53 6.01
N PRO A 155 -2.25 5.78 5.55
CA PRO A 155 -1.32 6.30 4.55
C PRO A 155 0.09 6.52 5.13
N ILE A 156 1.09 6.57 4.24
CA ILE A 156 2.43 7.04 4.55
C ILE A 156 2.68 8.32 3.74
N PRO A 157 2.49 9.51 4.34
CA PRO A 157 2.37 10.75 3.56
C PRO A 157 3.68 11.33 3.04
N ASN A 158 4.84 10.98 3.60
CA ASN A 158 6.12 11.65 3.34
C ASN A 158 7.15 10.75 2.65
N VAL A 159 6.70 9.84 1.80
CA VAL A 159 7.59 8.97 1.00
C VAL A 159 7.54 9.36 -0.48
N PHE A 160 8.57 8.97 -1.23
CA PHE A 160 8.44 8.99 -2.69
C PHE A 160 7.29 8.09 -3.09
N GLY A 161 6.43 8.58 -3.94
CA GLY A 161 5.28 7.83 -4.38
C GLY A 161 4.78 8.25 -5.75
N CYS A 162 4.10 7.32 -6.37
CA CYS A 162 3.45 7.48 -7.66
C CYS A 162 2.43 6.35 -7.84
N ARG A 163 1.66 6.42 -8.93
CA ARG A 163 0.67 5.39 -9.28
C ARG A 163 1.27 3.99 -9.32
N GLU A 164 2.40 3.84 -10.01
CA GLU A 164 3.06 2.55 -10.21
C GLU A 164 3.49 1.91 -8.88
N LEU A 165 3.96 2.72 -7.93
CA LEU A 165 4.35 2.22 -6.62
C LEU A 165 3.13 1.82 -5.77
N ASP A 166 2.04 2.56 -5.84
CA ASP A 166 0.79 2.15 -5.17
C ASP A 166 0.23 0.85 -5.78
N MET A 167 0.24 0.71 -7.11
CA MET A 167 -0.15 -0.53 -7.77
C MET A 167 0.75 -1.70 -7.35
N ALA A 168 2.06 -1.49 -7.35
CA ALA A 168 3.03 -2.50 -6.95
C ALA A 168 2.83 -2.94 -5.48
N LYS A 169 2.58 -1.99 -4.59
CA LYS A 169 2.28 -2.28 -3.18
C LYS A 169 1.00 -3.10 -3.03
N PHE A 170 -0.02 -2.78 -3.81
CA PHE A 170 -1.26 -3.56 -3.81
C PHE A 170 -1.01 -5.01 -4.20
N ILE A 171 -0.32 -5.25 -5.33
CA ILE A 171 0.01 -6.62 -5.77
C ILE A 171 0.89 -7.32 -4.73
N ALA A 172 1.91 -6.66 -4.21
CA ALA A 172 2.77 -7.20 -3.15
C ALA A 172 1.95 -7.64 -1.93
N SER A 173 0.94 -6.86 -1.54
CA SER A 173 0.08 -7.20 -0.41
C SER A 173 -0.73 -8.48 -0.64
N LEU A 174 -1.17 -8.73 -1.87
CA LEU A 174 -1.86 -9.98 -2.22
C LEU A 174 -0.92 -11.17 -2.08
N VAL A 175 0.32 -11.04 -2.55
CA VAL A 175 1.33 -12.09 -2.45
C VAL A 175 1.68 -12.38 -0.98
N ILE A 176 1.99 -11.35 -0.21
CA ILE A 176 2.37 -11.46 1.20
C ILE A 176 1.24 -12.04 2.05
N ASN A 177 0.00 -11.71 1.75
CA ASN A 177 -1.18 -12.20 2.49
C ASN A 177 -1.74 -13.51 1.91
N SER A 178 -0.98 -14.19 1.07
CA SER A 178 -1.29 -15.53 0.53
C SER A 178 -2.63 -15.63 -0.19
N TYR A 179 -3.01 -14.57 -0.92
CA TYR A 179 -4.13 -14.65 -1.84
C TYR A 179 -3.83 -15.65 -2.95
N SER A 180 -4.86 -16.27 -3.52
CA SER A 180 -4.68 -17.26 -4.57
C SER A 180 -3.94 -16.70 -5.79
N VAL A 181 -3.21 -17.56 -6.50
CA VAL A 181 -2.51 -17.17 -7.74
C VAL A 181 -3.50 -16.62 -8.77
N GLU A 182 -4.69 -17.17 -8.83
CA GLU A 182 -5.75 -16.70 -9.72
C GLU A 182 -6.16 -15.27 -9.41
N LEU A 183 -6.31 -14.90 -8.13
CA LEU A 183 -6.60 -13.51 -7.74
C LEU A 183 -5.43 -12.57 -7.98
N GLN A 184 -4.20 -13.03 -7.77
CA GLN A 184 -3.01 -12.24 -8.09
C GLN A 184 -2.95 -11.94 -9.59
N ASP A 185 -3.10 -12.95 -10.44
CA ASP A 185 -3.05 -12.82 -11.90
C ASP A 185 -4.20 -11.95 -12.43
N LEU A 186 -5.41 -12.16 -11.93
CA LEU A 186 -6.55 -11.33 -12.24
C LEU A 186 -6.30 -9.86 -11.94
N SER A 187 -5.72 -9.58 -10.76
CA SER A 187 -5.44 -8.22 -10.31
C SER A 187 -4.38 -7.55 -11.17
N ILE A 188 -3.28 -8.26 -11.46
CA ILE A 188 -2.21 -7.76 -12.33
C ILE A 188 -2.76 -7.44 -13.72
N ASN A 189 -3.45 -8.38 -14.34
CA ASN A 189 -3.97 -8.23 -15.70
C ASN A 189 -5.03 -7.13 -15.79
N THR A 190 -5.92 -7.04 -14.80
CA THR A 190 -6.97 -6.02 -14.77
C THR A 190 -6.38 -4.62 -14.60
N LEU A 191 -5.44 -4.44 -13.66
CA LEU A 191 -4.80 -3.15 -13.45
C LEU A 191 -3.94 -2.72 -14.65
N LEU A 192 -3.26 -3.64 -15.30
CA LEU A 192 -2.52 -3.34 -16.53
C LEU A 192 -3.45 -2.97 -17.68
N ALA A 193 -4.62 -3.60 -17.78
CA ALA A 193 -5.62 -3.23 -18.80
C ALA A 193 -6.17 -1.82 -18.56
N TYR A 194 -6.38 -1.42 -17.31
CA TYR A 194 -6.77 -0.04 -16.96
C TYR A 194 -5.63 0.97 -17.16
N ASN A 195 -4.38 0.52 -17.10
CA ASN A 195 -3.18 1.38 -17.15
C ASN A 195 -2.24 0.91 -18.28
N PRO A 196 -2.63 1.05 -19.55
CA PRO A 196 -1.90 0.44 -20.67
C PRO A 196 -0.51 1.03 -20.92
N SER A 197 -0.20 2.20 -20.35
CA SER A 197 1.14 2.80 -20.43
C SER A 197 2.15 2.17 -19.47
N ILE A 198 1.71 1.34 -18.54
CA ILE A 198 2.58 0.69 -17.55
C ILE A 198 3.03 -0.67 -18.09
N ASP A 199 4.35 -0.86 -18.12
CA ASP A 199 4.95 -2.13 -18.52
C ASP A 199 4.84 -3.18 -17.40
N LYS A 200 4.43 -4.40 -17.76
CA LYS A 200 4.27 -5.51 -16.82
C LYS A 200 5.57 -5.84 -16.10
N THR A 201 6.70 -5.89 -16.81
CA THR A 201 8.01 -6.18 -16.22
C THR A 201 8.39 -5.13 -15.19
N GLN A 202 8.15 -3.86 -15.49
CA GLN A 202 8.37 -2.77 -14.55
C GLN A 202 7.49 -2.91 -13.31
N LEU A 203 6.20 -3.18 -13.49
CA LEU A 203 5.27 -3.37 -12.37
C LEU A 203 5.71 -4.54 -11.46
N LEU A 204 6.09 -5.66 -12.04
CA LEU A 204 6.56 -6.83 -11.27
C LEU A 204 7.89 -6.56 -10.55
N THR A 205 8.80 -5.82 -11.16
CA THR A 205 10.05 -5.40 -10.50
C THR A 205 9.75 -4.51 -9.27
N LEU A 206 8.87 -3.54 -9.43
CA LEU A 206 8.44 -2.69 -8.31
C LEU A 206 7.70 -3.49 -7.24
N THR A 207 6.91 -4.49 -7.65
CA THR A 207 6.22 -5.40 -6.72
C THR A 207 7.23 -6.18 -5.88
N ALA A 208 8.28 -6.73 -6.48
CA ALA A 208 9.35 -7.40 -5.77
C ALA A 208 10.04 -6.45 -4.77
N ALA A 209 10.32 -5.22 -5.16
CA ALA A 209 10.89 -4.20 -4.28
C ALA A 209 9.98 -3.89 -3.09
N GLU A 210 8.66 -3.80 -3.31
CA GLU A 210 7.69 -3.56 -2.24
C GLU A 210 7.57 -4.75 -1.29
N ILE A 211 7.75 -5.98 -1.76
CA ILE A 211 7.86 -7.16 -0.90
C ILE A 211 9.12 -7.07 -0.02
N ILE A 212 10.25 -6.67 -0.58
CA ILE A 212 11.51 -6.49 0.17
C ILE A 212 11.35 -5.47 1.30
N ARG A 213 10.57 -4.41 1.12
CA ARG A 213 10.32 -3.43 2.18
C ARG A 213 9.69 -4.05 3.43
N VAL A 214 9.01 -5.17 3.31
CA VAL A 214 8.38 -5.88 4.43
C VAL A 214 9.35 -6.82 5.13
N TYR A 215 10.45 -7.22 4.47
CA TYR A 215 11.40 -8.22 4.96
C TYR A 215 11.88 -7.92 6.38
N LYS A 216 12.28 -6.68 6.66
CA LYS A 216 12.80 -6.27 7.96
C LYS A 216 11.79 -6.49 9.10
N TYR A 217 10.51 -6.36 8.83
CA TYR A 217 9.44 -6.36 9.83
C TYR A 217 8.67 -7.67 9.90
N HIS A 218 8.78 -8.52 8.88
CA HIS A 218 8.00 -9.76 8.82
C HIS A 218 8.66 -10.86 9.65
N PRO A 219 7.88 -11.62 10.46
CA PRO A 219 8.43 -12.70 11.30
C PRO A 219 8.97 -13.88 10.50
N ASP A 220 8.40 -14.18 9.32
CA ASP A 220 8.81 -15.28 8.44
C ASP A 220 9.61 -14.75 7.25
N LYS A 221 10.92 -14.64 7.43
CA LYS A 221 11.83 -14.11 6.41
C LYS A 221 11.99 -15.04 5.21
N ASP A 222 11.96 -16.35 5.44
CA ASP A 222 12.03 -17.34 4.35
C ASP A 222 10.81 -17.24 3.43
N PHE A 223 9.64 -17.03 4.01
CA PHE A 223 8.42 -16.79 3.24
C PHE A 223 8.55 -15.53 2.36
N ILE A 224 9.06 -14.43 2.91
CA ILE A 224 9.25 -13.19 2.13
C ILE A 224 10.25 -13.41 0.98
N ILE A 225 11.35 -14.10 1.23
CA ILE A 225 12.31 -14.45 0.17
C ILE A 225 11.63 -15.27 -0.93
N GLN A 226 10.82 -16.27 -0.56
CA GLN A 226 10.07 -17.07 -1.53
C GLN A 226 9.11 -16.21 -2.34
N CYS A 227 8.41 -15.27 -1.71
CA CYS A 227 7.53 -14.33 -2.40
C CYS A 227 8.29 -13.49 -3.45
N VAL A 228 9.46 -12.98 -3.10
CA VAL A 228 10.32 -12.23 -4.04
C VAL A 228 10.72 -13.10 -5.22
N ASN A 229 11.18 -14.33 -4.95
CA ASN A 229 11.59 -15.27 -6.00
C ASN A 229 10.44 -15.62 -6.93
N ASP A 230 9.24 -15.85 -6.40
CA ASP A 230 8.06 -16.18 -7.18
C ASP A 230 7.69 -15.03 -8.14
N VAL A 231 7.70 -13.80 -7.66
CA VAL A 231 7.43 -12.62 -8.51
C VAL A 231 8.50 -12.46 -9.58
N MET A 232 9.77 -12.57 -9.21
CA MET A 232 10.88 -12.41 -10.16
C MET A 232 10.92 -13.51 -11.20
N SER A 233 10.48 -14.72 -10.89
CA SER A 233 10.40 -15.83 -11.85
C SER A 233 9.45 -15.58 -13.01
N GLU A 234 8.46 -14.71 -12.84
CA GLU A 234 7.51 -14.32 -13.90
C GLU A 234 8.10 -13.33 -14.90
N ILE A 235 9.23 -12.68 -14.57
CA ILE A 235 9.92 -11.71 -15.43
C ILE A 235 10.91 -12.42 -16.38
N MET A 236 11.46 -13.56 -15.95
CA MET A 236 12.47 -14.32 -16.69
C MET A 236 11.86 -15.24 -17.74
#